data_e9fe22327a4a6d1078d5e0971a3ec63d
#
_entry.id   e9fe22327a4a6d1078d5e0971a3ec63d
#
_cell.length_a   1.000
_cell.length_b   1.000
_cell.length_c   1.000
_cell.angle_alpha   90.00
_cell.angle_beta   90.00
_cell.angle_gamma   90.00
#
_symmetry.space_group_name_H-M   'P 1'
#
loop_
_entity.id
_entity.type
_entity.pdbx_description
1 polymer ?
#
loop_
_entity_poly.entity_id
_entity_poly.type
_entity_poly.pdbx_seq_one_letter_code
_entity_poly.pdbx_strand_id
1 'polypeptide(L)'
;MNNYPLLSLINSPEDLRLLNKDQLPQLCQELRSYLLESVSQTSGHLASGLGTVELTVALHYIFKTPFDQLIWDVGHQAYPHKILTGRRDQMSTIRQKGGIHPFPWREESEFDVLSVGHSSTSISAGLGIAVAAERENAGRKTVCVIGDGAITAGMAFEALNHAGSLHTDMLVILNDNEMSISENVGALNNHLARIFSGSLYSTVRDGSKKILDKVPTVKNFMKKTEEHMKGVMFSPESTLFEELGFNYIGPIDGHNIDELIATLSNMRDLKGPQFLHIKTKKGKGYEPAEKDPIGFHGVPKFDPTSGQLPKSNTKPTYSKIFGDWLCEMAEQDDKLVGITPAMREGSGMVEFSERFPQQYFDVAIAEQHAVTFAAGLAIGGYKPVVAIYSTFLQRAYDQLIHDVAIQNLPVLFAIDRAGIVGADGQTHQGAFDLSVMRCIPNMIIMTPSDENECRQMLYTGYKCGKPAAVRYPRGNAIGVELTPLAELEIGRSKMVRQGEKIAILNFGTLLPAALSVAEKLNATVVDMRFVKPIDEARILEVANTHDVIVTLEENAIQGGAGSAVSEVLNSHGKTTALLQLGLPDIFIPQGTQQEALAEIKLDEKGIEEQIIAFIKG
;
A
#
# COMPACT_ATOMS: atom_id res chain seq x y z
N MET A 1 5.50 23.06 -23.99
CA MET A 1 6.12 23.93 -22.98
C MET A 1 5.61 25.38 -22.97
N ASN A 2 5.06 25.90 -24.07
CA ASN A 2 4.50 27.28 -24.10
C ASN A 2 3.30 27.52 -23.15
N ASN A 3 2.70 26.46 -22.62
CA ASN A 3 1.51 26.56 -21.75
C ASN A 3 1.83 26.75 -20.26
N TYR A 4 3.09 26.59 -19.85
CA TYR A 4 3.53 26.57 -18.44
C TYR A 4 4.74 27.52 -18.25
N PRO A 5 4.56 28.84 -18.37
CA PRO A 5 5.67 29.78 -18.42
C PRO A 5 6.50 29.82 -17.14
N LEU A 6 5.90 29.70 -15.95
CA LEU A 6 6.64 29.64 -14.68
C LEU A 6 7.22 28.24 -14.41
N LEU A 7 6.39 27.19 -14.55
CA LEU A 7 6.82 25.82 -14.27
C LEU A 7 7.98 25.38 -15.19
N SER A 8 8.04 25.88 -16.43
CA SER A 8 9.14 25.59 -17.36
C SER A 8 10.50 26.12 -16.90
N LEU A 9 10.53 27.11 -16.01
CA LEU A 9 11.74 27.69 -15.42
C LEU A 9 12.22 26.90 -14.19
N ILE A 10 11.39 26.04 -13.62
CA ILE A 10 11.68 25.31 -12.38
C ILE A 10 12.29 23.95 -12.73
N ASN A 11 13.59 23.80 -12.56
CA ASN A 11 14.29 22.52 -12.68
C ASN A 11 14.70 21.94 -11.31
N SER A 12 14.72 22.80 -10.28
CA SER A 12 15.01 22.42 -8.91
C SER A 12 14.28 23.34 -7.92
N PRO A 13 14.19 22.97 -6.63
CA PRO A 13 13.65 23.87 -5.61
C PRO A 13 14.41 25.19 -5.45
N GLU A 14 15.67 25.25 -5.85
CA GLU A 14 16.45 26.49 -5.90
C GLU A 14 15.81 27.51 -6.84
N ASP A 15 15.40 27.08 -8.03
CA ASP A 15 14.75 27.96 -9.02
C ASP A 15 13.39 28.46 -8.48
N LEU A 16 12.64 27.57 -7.81
CA LEU A 16 11.37 27.94 -7.16
C LEU A 16 11.55 29.07 -6.14
N ARG A 17 12.62 29.01 -5.33
CA ARG A 17 12.91 30.03 -4.31
C ARG A 17 13.31 31.39 -4.89
N LEU A 18 13.60 31.48 -6.19
CA LEU A 18 13.87 32.74 -6.87
C LEU A 18 12.58 33.48 -7.31
N LEU A 19 11.44 32.80 -7.31
CA LEU A 19 10.17 33.44 -7.64
C LEU A 19 9.71 34.41 -6.54
N ASN A 20 9.02 35.48 -6.96
CA ASN A 20 8.30 36.33 -6.03
C ASN A 20 7.05 35.63 -5.49
N LYS A 21 6.60 35.98 -4.31
CA LYS A 21 5.41 35.36 -3.67
C LYS A 21 4.15 35.50 -4.52
N ASP A 22 3.97 36.61 -5.20
CA ASP A 22 2.83 36.90 -6.09
C ASP A 22 2.77 36.00 -7.33
N GLN A 23 3.86 35.33 -7.69
CA GLN A 23 3.94 34.36 -8.79
C GLN A 23 3.53 32.93 -8.37
N LEU A 24 3.55 32.62 -7.07
CA LEU A 24 3.31 31.27 -6.57
C LEU A 24 1.89 30.75 -6.83
N PRO A 25 0.82 31.55 -6.74
CA PRO A 25 -0.54 31.10 -7.14
C PRO A 25 -0.61 30.65 -8.60
N GLN A 26 0.07 31.38 -9.52
CA GLN A 26 0.14 30.98 -10.92
C GLN A 26 0.94 29.66 -11.07
N LEU A 27 2.07 29.52 -10.39
CA LEU A 27 2.84 28.27 -10.40
C LEU A 27 2.01 27.07 -9.93
N CYS A 28 1.23 27.23 -8.85
CA CYS A 28 0.30 26.18 -8.37
C CYS A 28 -0.70 25.77 -9.44
N GLN A 29 -1.24 26.75 -10.18
CA GLN A 29 -2.17 26.47 -11.27
C GLN A 29 -1.50 25.70 -12.43
N GLU A 30 -0.32 26.12 -12.84
CA GLU A 30 0.47 25.46 -13.89
C GLU A 30 0.87 24.03 -13.49
N LEU A 31 1.34 23.85 -12.26
CA LEU A 31 1.71 22.55 -11.70
C LEU A 31 0.51 21.58 -11.66
N ARG A 32 -0.67 22.07 -11.25
CA ARG A 32 -1.91 21.29 -11.25
C ARG A 32 -2.32 20.85 -12.66
N SER A 33 -2.26 21.76 -13.61
CA SER A 33 -2.61 21.48 -15.01
C SER A 33 -1.62 20.48 -15.64
N TYR A 34 -0.33 20.65 -15.39
CA TYR A 34 0.71 19.74 -15.85
C TYR A 34 0.59 18.33 -15.24
N LEU A 35 0.27 18.25 -13.94
CA LEU A 35 0.03 16.98 -13.26
C LEU A 35 -1.14 16.23 -13.89
N LEU A 36 -2.26 16.91 -14.11
CA LEU A 36 -3.45 16.35 -14.76
C LEU A 36 -3.13 15.82 -16.17
N GLU A 37 -2.46 16.63 -16.99
CA GLU A 37 -2.05 16.24 -18.34
C GLU A 37 -1.15 15.01 -18.31
N SER A 38 -0.12 15.00 -17.46
CA SER A 38 0.84 13.90 -17.37
C SER A 38 0.19 12.59 -16.94
N VAL A 39 -0.58 12.61 -15.83
CA VAL A 39 -1.17 11.39 -15.26
C VAL A 39 -2.30 10.83 -16.13
N SER A 40 -3.05 11.69 -16.82
CA SER A 40 -4.09 11.23 -17.75
C SER A 40 -3.52 10.37 -18.90
N GLN A 41 -2.26 10.58 -19.27
CA GLN A 41 -1.57 9.84 -20.34
C GLN A 41 -0.81 8.62 -19.87
N THR A 42 -0.40 8.58 -18.58
CA THR A 42 0.45 7.50 -18.06
C THR A 42 -0.28 6.49 -17.19
N SER A 43 -1.33 6.87 -16.50
CA SER A 43 -1.91 6.26 -15.31
C SER A 43 -1.20 6.72 -14.01
N GLY A 44 -1.85 6.57 -12.87
CA GLY A 44 -1.21 6.85 -11.57
C GLY A 44 -2.14 7.47 -10.52
N HIS A 45 -1.53 7.97 -9.44
CA HIS A 45 -2.26 8.59 -8.33
C HIS A 45 -2.54 10.07 -8.66
N LEU A 46 -3.80 10.41 -8.92
CA LEU A 46 -4.15 11.76 -9.38
C LEU A 46 -4.75 12.62 -8.27
N ALA A 47 -5.87 12.18 -7.68
CA ALA A 47 -6.64 13.02 -6.76
C ALA A 47 -5.84 13.46 -5.53
N SER A 48 -4.98 12.61 -4.99
CA SER A 48 -4.12 12.92 -3.85
C SER A 48 -3.04 13.95 -4.22
N GLY A 49 -2.42 13.81 -5.40
CA GLY A 49 -1.43 14.77 -5.90
C GLY A 49 -2.04 16.16 -6.15
N LEU A 50 -3.25 16.23 -6.71
CA LEU A 50 -3.98 17.50 -6.91
C LEU A 50 -4.28 18.20 -5.56
N GLY A 51 -4.51 17.43 -4.51
CA GLY A 51 -4.77 17.95 -3.17
C GLY A 51 -3.56 18.56 -2.47
N THR A 52 -2.33 18.25 -2.91
CA THR A 52 -1.09 18.68 -2.23
C THR A 52 -0.25 19.70 -3.02
N VAL A 53 -0.78 20.28 -4.07
CA VAL A 53 -0.05 21.20 -4.95
C VAL A 53 0.47 22.41 -4.16
N GLU A 54 -0.40 23.14 -3.47
CA GLU A 54 -0.04 24.34 -2.70
C GLU A 54 0.92 23.99 -1.56
N LEU A 55 0.65 22.90 -0.84
CA LEU A 55 1.53 22.42 0.22
C LEU A 55 2.94 22.13 -0.31
N THR A 56 3.05 21.44 -1.45
CA THR A 56 4.35 21.07 -2.05
C THR A 56 5.14 22.31 -2.45
N VAL A 57 4.48 23.28 -3.11
CA VAL A 57 5.10 24.55 -3.46
C VAL A 57 5.58 25.30 -2.22
N ALA A 58 4.73 25.41 -1.17
CA ALA A 58 5.09 26.10 0.06
C ALA A 58 6.28 25.43 0.77
N LEU A 59 6.31 24.10 0.83
CA LEU A 59 7.40 23.34 1.45
C LEU A 59 8.74 23.59 0.76
N HIS A 60 8.80 23.46 -0.57
CA HIS A 60 10.03 23.68 -1.32
C HIS A 60 10.44 25.16 -1.40
N TYR A 61 9.49 26.08 -1.21
CA TYR A 61 9.77 27.51 -1.13
C TYR A 61 10.41 27.91 0.21
N ILE A 62 9.95 27.32 1.33
CA ILE A 62 10.37 27.67 2.70
C ILE A 62 11.59 26.86 3.16
N PHE A 63 11.61 25.55 2.92
CA PHE A 63 12.66 24.64 3.35
C PHE A 63 13.74 24.50 2.27
N LYS A 64 14.99 24.47 2.69
CA LYS A 64 16.16 24.38 1.79
C LYS A 64 16.43 22.93 1.40
N THR A 65 15.45 22.27 0.77
CA THR A 65 15.63 20.90 0.26
C THR A 65 16.70 20.86 -0.84
N PRO A 66 17.57 19.83 -0.89
CA PRO A 66 17.54 18.60 -0.10
C PRO A 66 18.28 18.70 1.26
N PHE A 67 18.91 19.85 1.61
CA PHE A 67 19.56 20.02 2.92
C PHE A 67 18.57 19.83 4.07
N ASP A 68 17.42 20.51 4.04
CA ASP A 68 16.29 20.21 4.90
C ASP A 68 15.58 18.97 4.36
N GLN A 69 15.24 18.04 5.24
CA GLN A 69 14.77 16.70 4.89
C GLN A 69 13.24 16.65 4.88
N LEU A 70 12.65 16.41 3.70
CA LEU A 70 11.21 16.30 3.51
C LEU A 70 10.82 14.83 3.27
N ILE A 71 9.92 14.30 4.11
CA ILE A 71 9.48 12.90 4.06
C ILE A 71 7.98 12.86 3.79
N TRP A 72 7.60 12.20 2.71
CA TRP A 72 6.22 11.94 2.35
C TRP A 72 5.77 10.58 2.87
N ASP A 73 4.70 10.54 3.66
CA ASP A 73 4.08 9.27 4.08
C ASP A 73 3.36 8.63 2.89
N VAL A 74 3.47 7.31 2.69
CA VAL A 74 2.99 6.58 1.51
C VAL A 74 3.65 7.06 0.21
N GLY A 75 3.59 8.35 -0.08
CA GLY A 75 4.17 8.99 -1.25
C GLY A 75 3.28 9.04 -2.49
N HIS A 76 2.04 8.55 -2.44
CA HIS A 76 1.08 8.61 -3.55
C HIS A 76 0.63 10.05 -3.88
N GLN A 77 0.80 10.99 -2.95
CA GLN A 77 0.54 12.42 -3.12
C GLN A 77 1.77 13.22 -3.59
N ALA A 78 2.92 12.57 -3.80
CA ALA A 78 4.21 13.25 -4.03
C ALA A 78 4.55 13.51 -5.52
N TYR A 79 3.60 13.43 -6.44
CA TYR A 79 3.87 13.75 -7.85
C TYR A 79 4.24 15.22 -8.06
N PRO A 80 3.59 16.21 -7.41
CA PRO A 80 4.07 17.60 -7.43
C PRO A 80 5.50 17.74 -6.95
N HIS A 81 5.91 17.00 -5.92
CA HIS A 81 7.29 16.95 -5.44
C HIS A 81 8.26 16.46 -6.53
N LYS A 82 7.95 15.35 -7.22
CA LYS A 82 8.77 14.85 -8.33
C LYS A 82 8.93 15.89 -9.44
N ILE A 83 7.86 16.57 -9.81
CA ILE A 83 7.85 17.61 -10.85
C ILE A 83 8.78 18.77 -10.47
N LEU A 84 8.71 19.25 -9.22
CA LEU A 84 9.50 20.39 -8.74
C LEU A 84 10.96 20.03 -8.41
N THR A 85 11.30 18.75 -8.36
CA THR A 85 12.64 18.24 -8.02
C THR A 85 13.36 17.59 -9.20
N GLY A 86 13.22 18.16 -10.41
CA GLY A 86 14.00 17.82 -11.59
C GLY A 86 13.45 16.66 -12.44
N ARG A 87 12.30 16.06 -12.07
CA ARG A 87 11.72 14.91 -12.79
C ARG A 87 10.51 15.29 -13.65
N ARG A 88 10.24 16.58 -13.84
CA ARG A 88 9.15 17.10 -14.67
C ARG A 88 9.09 16.41 -16.03
N ASP A 89 10.18 16.45 -16.78
CA ASP A 89 10.21 15.96 -18.15
C ASP A 89 10.20 14.43 -18.24
N GLN A 90 10.35 13.73 -17.11
CA GLN A 90 10.29 12.28 -16.99
C GLN A 90 8.91 11.78 -16.54
N MET A 91 7.96 12.65 -16.22
CA MET A 91 6.63 12.25 -15.74
C MET A 91 5.87 11.33 -16.72
N SER A 92 6.17 11.41 -18.02
CA SER A 92 5.62 10.49 -19.03
C SER A 92 6.06 9.04 -18.86
N THR A 93 7.10 8.78 -18.05
CA THR A 93 7.64 7.43 -17.80
C THR A 93 7.24 6.86 -16.44
N ILE A 94 6.48 7.62 -15.64
CA ILE A 94 6.12 7.19 -14.27
C ILE A 94 5.37 5.85 -14.30
N ARG A 95 5.70 4.95 -13.36
CA ARG A 95 5.11 3.60 -13.23
C ARG A 95 5.40 2.65 -14.39
N GLN A 96 6.23 3.05 -15.35
CA GLN A 96 6.63 2.23 -16.50
C GLN A 96 7.99 1.57 -16.24
N LYS A 97 8.25 0.48 -16.93
CA LYS A 97 9.54 -0.22 -16.89
C LYS A 97 10.68 0.73 -17.29
N GLY A 98 11.71 0.83 -16.45
CA GLY A 98 12.85 1.73 -16.67
C GLY A 98 12.55 3.23 -16.53
N GLY A 99 11.32 3.60 -16.18
CA GLY A 99 10.93 4.96 -15.88
C GLY A 99 11.04 5.31 -14.40
N ILE A 100 10.53 6.50 -14.02
CA ILE A 100 10.55 6.95 -12.63
C ILE A 100 9.56 6.16 -11.77
N HIS A 101 9.91 5.98 -10.50
CA HIS A 101 9.12 5.21 -9.53
C HIS A 101 7.78 5.87 -9.23
N PRO A 102 6.75 5.06 -8.88
CA PRO A 102 5.42 5.57 -8.51
C PRO A 102 5.39 6.37 -7.21
N PHE A 103 6.38 6.16 -6.35
CA PHE A 103 6.55 6.80 -5.05
C PHE A 103 7.93 7.44 -4.94
N PRO A 104 8.19 8.33 -3.97
CA PRO A 104 9.56 8.76 -3.64
C PRO A 104 10.50 7.58 -3.45
N TRP A 105 11.69 7.67 -4.07
CA TRP A 105 12.67 6.60 -4.07
C TRP A 105 14.09 7.15 -3.94
N ARG A 106 14.81 6.76 -2.88
CA ARG A 106 16.12 7.34 -2.52
C ARG A 106 17.17 7.27 -3.62
N GLU A 107 17.18 6.20 -4.39
CA GLU A 107 18.13 6.01 -5.48
C GLU A 107 17.77 6.80 -6.74
N GLU A 108 16.52 7.31 -6.82
CA GLU A 108 16.03 8.10 -7.95
C GLU A 108 16.42 9.57 -7.82
N SER A 109 16.43 10.11 -6.60
CA SER A 109 16.65 11.54 -6.37
C SER A 109 17.17 11.84 -4.96
N GLU A 110 18.12 12.76 -4.84
CA GLU A 110 18.60 13.29 -3.55
C GLU A 110 17.50 13.98 -2.71
N PHE A 111 16.41 14.38 -3.35
CA PHE A 111 15.24 14.97 -2.69
C PHE A 111 14.31 13.91 -2.06
N ASP A 112 14.45 12.65 -2.42
CA ASP A 112 13.66 11.53 -1.91
C ASP A 112 14.37 10.90 -0.70
N VAL A 113 14.18 11.48 0.47
CA VAL A 113 14.88 11.13 1.72
C VAL A 113 14.64 9.68 2.15
N LEU A 114 13.43 9.17 1.91
CA LEU A 114 12.98 7.82 2.25
C LEU A 114 12.29 7.19 1.03
N SER A 115 12.65 5.96 0.69
CA SER A 115 11.86 5.15 -0.23
C SER A 115 10.58 4.71 0.46
N VAL A 116 9.43 5.05 -0.11
CA VAL A 116 8.11 4.86 0.51
C VAL A 116 7.16 4.09 -0.40
N GLY A 117 5.99 3.77 0.09
CA GLY A 117 4.94 3.00 -0.61
C GLY A 117 3.91 2.47 0.38
N HIS A 118 4.36 2.05 1.58
CA HIS A 118 3.50 1.71 2.72
C HIS A 118 3.31 2.95 3.62
N SER A 119 2.14 3.05 4.24
CA SER A 119 1.76 4.18 5.10
C SER A 119 2.43 4.16 6.47
N SER A 120 2.34 5.30 7.16
CA SER A 120 2.51 5.43 8.61
C SER A 120 3.97 5.29 9.10
N THR A 121 4.95 5.39 8.19
CA THR A 121 6.38 5.25 8.51
C THR A 121 7.11 6.59 8.61
N SER A 122 6.53 7.66 8.06
CA SER A 122 7.21 8.96 7.90
C SER A 122 7.65 9.59 9.21
N ILE A 123 6.80 9.55 10.26
CA ILE A 123 7.11 10.17 11.55
C ILE A 123 8.26 9.42 12.25
N SER A 124 8.24 8.07 12.26
CA SER A 124 9.32 7.25 12.84
C SER A 124 10.65 7.49 12.13
N ALA A 125 10.65 7.47 10.80
CA ALA A 125 11.86 7.72 10.01
C ALA A 125 12.35 9.16 10.20
N GLY A 126 11.44 10.13 10.18
CA GLY A 126 11.73 11.54 10.40
C GLY A 126 12.30 11.82 11.79
N LEU A 127 11.76 11.17 12.83
CA LEU A 127 12.32 11.27 14.18
C LEU A 127 13.77 10.77 14.23
N GLY A 128 14.05 9.62 13.61
CA GLY A 128 15.42 9.10 13.53
C GLY A 128 16.38 10.05 12.81
N ILE A 129 15.93 10.67 11.71
CA ILE A 129 16.70 11.66 10.94
C ILE A 129 16.92 12.94 11.76
N ALA A 130 15.89 13.43 12.46
CA ALA A 130 15.97 14.62 13.31
C ALA A 130 16.95 14.42 14.47
N VAL A 131 16.88 13.28 15.15
CA VAL A 131 17.82 12.92 16.24
C VAL A 131 19.27 12.85 15.71
N ALA A 132 19.48 12.29 14.52
CA ALA A 132 20.83 12.28 13.90
C ALA A 132 21.30 13.71 13.60
N ALA A 133 20.44 14.56 13.04
CA ALA A 133 20.76 15.96 12.75
C ALA A 133 21.12 16.76 14.00
N GLU A 134 20.40 16.54 15.11
CA GLU A 134 20.71 17.17 16.40
C GLU A 134 22.07 16.73 16.95
N ARG A 135 22.38 15.44 16.90
CA ARG A 135 23.67 14.89 17.37
C ARG A 135 24.86 15.40 16.56
N GLU A 136 24.66 15.63 15.29
CA GLU A 136 25.67 16.18 14.37
C GLU A 136 25.74 17.71 14.44
N ASN A 137 24.83 18.39 15.13
CA ASN A 137 24.63 19.85 15.08
C ASN A 137 24.51 20.36 13.64
N ALA A 138 23.85 19.59 12.78
CA ALA A 138 23.78 19.84 11.35
C ALA A 138 22.93 21.08 10.99
N GLY A 139 22.02 21.50 11.87
CA GLY A 139 21.14 22.65 11.64
C GLY A 139 20.05 22.46 10.59
N ARG A 140 19.96 21.26 9.98
CA ARG A 140 18.92 20.91 9.01
C ARG A 140 17.59 20.62 9.70
N LYS A 141 16.50 20.93 9.00
CA LYS A 141 15.14 20.68 9.47
C LYS A 141 14.62 19.35 8.95
N THR A 142 13.75 18.69 9.72
CA THR A 142 13.07 17.47 9.31
C THR A 142 11.57 17.71 9.29
N VAL A 143 10.95 17.48 8.14
CA VAL A 143 9.52 17.68 7.90
C VAL A 143 8.90 16.38 7.42
N CYS A 144 7.85 15.92 8.10
CA CYS A 144 7.08 14.73 7.75
C CYS A 144 5.66 15.14 7.35
N VAL A 145 5.24 14.74 6.15
CA VAL A 145 3.86 14.94 5.67
C VAL A 145 3.12 13.62 5.76
N ILE A 146 2.07 13.55 6.57
CA ILE A 146 1.25 12.35 6.78
C ILE A 146 -0.22 12.66 6.52
N GLY A 147 -0.94 11.71 5.91
CA GLY A 147 -2.38 11.81 5.70
C GLY A 147 -3.19 11.37 6.93
N ASP A 148 -4.43 11.81 6.98
CA ASP A 148 -5.41 11.53 8.04
C ASP A 148 -5.73 10.04 8.20
N GLY A 149 -5.77 9.27 7.11
CA GLY A 149 -5.86 7.82 7.17
C GLY A 149 -4.60 7.17 7.74
N ALA A 150 -3.41 7.64 7.32
CA ALA A 150 -2.13 7.05 7.72
C ALA A 150 -1.76 7.31 9.18
N ILE A 151 -2.19 8.45 9.76
CA ILE A 151 -1.90 8.78 11.16
C ILE A 151 -2.67 7.88 12.15
N THR A 152 -3.69 7.15 11.70
CA THR A 152 -4.47 6.24 12.56
C THR A 152 -3.74 4.95 12.92
N ALA A 153 -2.66 4.61 12.24
CA ALA A 153 -1.90 3.39 12.50
C ALA A 153 -1.09 3.46 13.80
N GLY A 154 -0.93 2.32 14.47
CA GLY A 154 -0.20 2.21 15.74
C GLY A 154 1.21 2.78 15.68
N MET A 155 1.98 2.48 14.62
CA MET A 155 3.35 3.00 14.45
C MET A 155 3.41 4.54 14.41
N ALA A 156 2.41 5.21 13.83
CA ALA A 156 2.36 6.67 13.83
C ALA A 156 2.15 7.21 15.26
N PHE A 157 1.28 6.59 16.06
CA PHE A 157 1.09 6.93 17.46
C PHE A 157 2.32 6.66 18.32
N GLU A 158 2.98 5.53 18.14
CA GLU A 158 4.25 5.20 18.81
C GLU A 158 5.32 6.26 18.52
N ALA A 159 5.43 6.67 17.25
CA ALA A 159 6.37 7.70 16.83
C ALA A 159 6.05 9.09 17.42
N LEU A 160 4.77 9.49 17.43
CA LEU A 160 4.33 10.75 18.05
C LEU A 160 4.63 10.75 19.56
N ASN A 161 4.27 9.68 20.27
CA ASN A 161 4.57 9.54 21.69
C ASN A 161 6.07 9.64 21.99
N HIS A 162 6.91 8.98 21.18
CA HIS A 162 8.35 9.02 21.34
C HIS A 162 8.95 10.40 21.00
N ALA A 163 8.50 11.03 19.91
CA ALA A 163 8.96 12.36 19.50
C ALA A 163 8.65 13.43 20.56
N GLY A 164 7.45 13.38 21.12
CA GLY A 164 7.06 14.28 22.21
C GLY A 164 7.90 14.11 23.48
N SER A 165 8.23 12.85 23.84
CA SER A 165 9.10 12.54 24.99
C SER A 165 10.55 13.02 24.78
N LEU A 166 11.07 12.95 23.56
CA LEU A 166 12.43 13.39 23.23
C LEU A 166 12.55 14.90 23.06
N HIS A 167 11.45 15.62 22.85
CA HIS A 167 11.42 17.06 22.52
C HIS A 167 12.29 17.42 21.29
N THR A 168 12.42 16.52 20.31
CA THR A 168 13.24 16.67 19.13
C THR A 168 12.69 17.73 18.17
N ASP A 169 13.58 18.54 17.58
CA ASP A 169 13.22 19.56 16.57
C ASP A 169 12.75 18.90 15.27
N MET A 170 11.45 18.69 15.12
CA MET A 170 10.84 18.18 13.89
C MET A 170 9.46 18.79 13.64
N LEU A 171 9.03 18.79 12.39
CA LEU A 171 7.70 19.23 11.99
C LEU A 171 6.92 18.05 11.40
N VAL A 172 5.78 17.75 11.99
CA VAL A 172 4.77 16.83 11.43
C VAL A 172 3.66 17.67 10.81
N ILE A 173 3.31 17.42 9.56
CA ILE A 173 2.21 18.06 8.85
C ILE A 173 1.13 17.01 8.60
N LEU A 174 0.00 17.16 9.26
CA LEU A 174 -1.20 16.38 9.00
C LEU A 174 -1.94 16.99 7.81
N ASN A 175 -1.96 16.28 6.70
CA ASN A 175 -2.76 16.60 5.52
C ASN A 175 -4.13 15.92 5.65
N ASP A 176 -5.09 16.64 6.20
CA ASP A 176 -6.44 16.15 6.45
C ASP A 176 -7.37 16.49 5.28
N ASN A 177 -7.88 15.45 4.63
CA ASN A 177 -8.87 15.58 3.57
C ASN A 177 -10.11 14.69 3.81
N GLU A 178 -10.25 14.17 5.05
CA GLU A 178 -11.35 13.31 5.51
C GLU A 178 -11.42 11.95 4.78
N MET A 179 -10.34 11.55 4.08
CA MET A 179 -10.33 10.35 3.25
C MET A 179 -8.98 9.62 3.28
N SER A 180 -9.02 8.31 3.38
CA SER A 180 -7.93 7.41 2.97
C SER A 180 -8.08 7.06 1.46
N ILE A 181 -8.22 5.80 1.09
CA ILE A 181 -8.74 5.43 -0.25
C ILE A 181 -10.25 5.69 -0.29
N SER A 182 -11.00 5.20 0.69
CA SER A 182 -12.41 5.51 0.99
C SER A 182 -12.53 6.57 2.09
N GLU A 183 -13.75 6.86 2.54
CA GLU A 183 -13.97 7.71 3.72
C GLU A 183 -13.30 7.12 4.95
N ASN A 184 -12.70 7.98 5.77
CA ASN A 184 -12.01 7.54 6.98
C ASN A 184 -12.99 7.00 8.02
N VAL A 185 -12.57 5.95 8.69
CA VAL A 185 -13.31 5.33 9.80
C VAL A 185 -12.59 5.53 11.13
N GLY A 186 -13.32 5.41 12.24
CA GLY A 186 -12.78 5.39 13.58
C GLY A 186 -12.93 6.68 14.39
N ALA A 187 -12.67 6.56 15.69
CA ALA A 187 -12.89 7.64 16.67
C ALA A 187 -11.95 8.84 16.48
N LEU A 188 -10.73 8.61 16.00
CA LEU A 188 -9.78 9.70 15.73
C LEU A 188 -10.28 10.60 14.61
N ASN A 189 -10.84 10.04 13.55
CA ASN A 189 -11.45 10.83 12.47
C ASN A 189 -12.60 11.71 13.02
N ASN A 190 -13.46 11.14 13.87
CA ASN A 190 -14.52 11.91 14.54
C ASN A 190 -13.96 13.01 15.46
N HIS A 191 -12.79 12.79 16.06
CA HIS A 191 -12.11 13.81 16.88
C HIS A 191 -11.57 14.94 16.01
N LEU A 192 -10.91 14.64 14.88
CA LEU A 192 -10.44 15.64 13.93
C LEU A 192 -11.61 16.45 13.36
N ALA A 193 -12.69 15.81 12.95
CA ALA A 193 -13.90 16.47 12.44
C ALA A 193 -14.52 17.43 13.49
N ARG A 194 -14.48 17.08 14.79
CA ARG A 194 -14.94 17.96 15.87
C ARG A 194 -14.06 19.21 16.07
N ILE A 195 -12.76 19.10 15.87
CA ILE A 195 -11.84 20.26 15.88
C ILE A 195 -12.28 21.26 14.82
N PHE A 196 -12.74 20.80 13.63
CA PHE A 196 -13.24 21.67 12.57
C PHE A 196 -14.60 22.31 12.84
N SER A 197 -15.49 21.59 13.52
CA SER A 197 -16.86 22.08 13.78
C SER A 197 -16.96 22.94 15.04
N GLY A 198 -15.91 23.00 15.85
CA GLY A 198 -15.90 23.74 17.11
C GLY A 198 -15.85 25.28 16.94
N SER A 199 -16.23 25.99 17.99
CA SER A 199 -16.28 27.47 18.01
C SER A 199 -14.94 28.17 17.76
N LEU A 200 -13.81 27.45 17.98
CA LEU A 200 -12.45 27.94 17.69
C LEU A 200 -12.24 28.17 16.17
N TYR A 201 -12.71 27.25 15.32
CA TYR A 201 -12.56 27.39 13.85
C TYR A 201 -13.34 28.61 13.32
N SER A 202 -14.56 28.86 13.85
CA SER A 202 -15.35 30.04 13.45
C SER A 202 -14.67 31.35 13.88
N THR A 203 -14.03 31.38 15.04
CA THR A 203 -13.34 32.55 15.58
C THR A 203 -12.06 32.87 14.79
N VAL A 204 -11.31 31.86 14.36
CA VAL A 204 -10.09 32.04 13.53
C VAL A 204 -10.48 32.48 12.13
N ARG A 205 -11.52 31.90 11.53
CA ARG A 205 -12.01 32.27 10.20
C ARG A 205 -12.57 33.69 10.12
N ASP A 206 -13.29 34.13 11.15
CA ASP A 206 -13.82 35.49 11.23
C ASP A 206 -12.77 36.50 11.71
N GLY A 207 -11.75 36.03 12.44
CA GLY A 207 -10.60 36.82 12.89
C GLY A 207 -9.59 37.09 11.77
N SER A 208 -9.39 36.16 10.82
CA SER A 208 -8.40 36.31 9.74
C SER A 208 -8.71 37.49 8.80
N LYS A 209 -9.98 37.91 8.67
CA LYS A 209 -10.36 39.14 7.95
C LYS A 209 -10.01 40.44 8.69
N LYS A 210 -9.69 40.37 10.00
CA LYS A 210 -9.33 41.55 10.84
C LYS A 210 -7.88 41.52 11.34
N ILE A 211 -7.13 40.43 11.16
CA ILE A 211 -5.78 40.23 11.73
C ILE A 211 -4.68 40.55 10.73
N LEU A 212 -4.98 40.71 9.45
CA LEU A 212 -3.99 41.21 8.47
C LEU A 212 -3.48 42.64 8.79
N ASP A 213 -4.17 43.39 9.65
CA ASP A 213 -3.76 44.73 10.07
C ASP A 213 -3.14 44.84 11.47
N LYS A 214 -3.13 43.73 12.26
CA LYS A 214 -2.51 43.73 13.60
C LYS A 214 -1.96 42.35 13.95
N VAL A 215 -0.74 42.08 13.53
CA VAL A 215 0.06 40.96 14.02
C VAL A 215 0.26 41.11 15.52
N PRO A 216 -0.28 40.24 16.40
CA PRO A 216 0.14 40.25 17.79
C PRO A 216 1.58 39.78 17.83
N THR A 217 2.41 40.69 18.26
CA THR A 217 3.84 40.53 18.49
C THR A 217 4.15 39.17 19.14
N VAL A 218 5.25 38.55 18.73
CA VAL A 218 5.95 37.38 19.28
C VAL A 218 5.80 37.17 20.81
N LYS A 219 5.47 38.22 21.56
CA LYS A 219 5.26 38.22 23.00
C LYS A 219 4.09 37.35 23.49
N ASN A 220 3.00 37.20 22.74
CA ASN A 220 1.86 36.35 23.14
C ASN A 220 2.09 34.88 22.78
N PHE A 221 2.91 34.63 21.75
CA PHE A 221 3.33 33.29 21.38
C PHE A 221 4.36 32.75 22.39
N MET A 222 5.35 33.57 22.79
CA MET A 222 6.30 33.22 23.84
C MET A 222 5.62 33.00 25.22
N LYS A 223 4.53 33.69 25.51
CA LYS A 223 3.79 33.53 26.76
C LYS A 223 3.09 32.17 26.85
N LYS A 224 2.52 31.68 25.75
CA LYS A 224 1.93 30.32 25.67
C LYS A 224 2.99 29.23 25.83
N THR A 225 4.18 29.43 25.28
CA THR A 225 5.31 28.49 25.39
C THR A 225 5.90 28.49 26.80
N GLU A 226 5.90 29.66 27.51
CA GLU A 226 6.41 29.79 28.89
C GLU A 226 5.42 29.21 29.93
N GLU A 227 4.12 29.26 29.65
CA GLU A 227 3.07 28.65 30.49
C GLU A 227 3.07 27.12 30.37
N HIS A 228 3.41 26.56 29.18
CA HIS A 228 3.61 25.12 29.01
C HIS A 228 4.83 24.58 29.77
N MET A 229 5.85 25.39 29.99
CA MET A 229 7.06 25.00 30.75
C MET A 229 6.86 25.07 32.30
N LYS A 230 5.79 25.62 32.79
CA LYS A 230 5.56 25.84 34.25
C LYS A 230 4.45 25.00 34.87
N GLY A 231 4.30 23.73 34.42
CA GLY A 231 3.46 22.74 35.12
C GLY A 231 1.99 22.81 34.76
N VAL A 232 1.70 21.96 33.88
CA VAL A 232 0.50 21.22 33.53
C VAL A 232 -0.72 21.46 34.42
N MET A 233 -1.57 22.35 33.98
CA MET A 233 -3.01 22.15 34.10
C MET A 233 -3.54 21.92 32.71
N PHE A 234 -3.97 20.68 32.40
CA PHE A 234 -4.65 20.33 31.16
C PHE A 234 -5.83 21.29 30.98
N SER A 235 -5.77 22.09 29.91
CA SER A 235 -6.91 22.88 29.48
C SER A 235 -7.94 21.91 28.91
N PRO A 236 -9.23 22.03 29.18
CA PRO A 236 -10.28 21.21 28.53
C PRO A 236 -10.31 21.33 26.99
N GLU A 237 -9.51 22.21 26.43
CA GLU A 237 -9.43 22.56 25.01
C GLU A 237 -8.13 22.06 24.35
N SER A 238 -7.21 21.34 25.06
CA SER A 238 -6.00 20.81 24.46
C SER A 238 -6.30 19.67 23.48
N THR A 239 -5.58 19.65 22.36
CA THR A 239 -5.68 18.56 21.41
C THR A 239 -4.88 17.35 21.89
N LEU A 240 -5.20 16.14 21.38
CA LEU A 240 -4.42 14.92 21.62
C LEU A 240 -2.91 15.14 21.34
N PHE A 241 -2.59 15.91 20.31
CA PHE A 241 -1.20 16.17 19.91
C PHE A 241 -0.45 17.07 20.89
N GLU A 242 -1.14 18.04 21.51
CA GLU A 242 -0.57 18.87 22.58
C GLU A 242 -0.31 18.05 23.84
N GLU A 243 -1.18 17.12 24.17
CA GLU A 243 -0.97 16.19 25.29
C GLU A 243 0.22 15.23 25.05
N LEU A 244 0.50 14.89 23.79
CA LEU A 244 1.71 14.15 23.42
C LEU A 244 2.97 15.03 23.40
N GLY A 245 2.89 16.34 23.71
CA GLY A 245 4.03 17.24 23.81
C GLY A 245 4.38 18.01 22.54
N PHE A 246 3.51 18.00 21.52
CA PHE A 246 3.68 18.79 20.31
C PHE A 246 3.13 20.21 20.47
N ASN A 247 3.80 21.18 19.86
CA ASN A 247 3.21 22.48 19.62
C ASN A 247 2.26 22.39 18.42
N TYR A 248 0.96 22.36 18.69
CA TYR A 248 -0.07 22.19 17.67
C TYR A 248 -0.51 23.53 17.09
N ILE A 249 -0.55 23.62 15.75
CA ILE A 249 -1.04 24.76 14.99
C ILE A 249 -2.03 24.25 13.93
N GLY A 250 -3.16 24.91 13.84
CA GLY A 250 -4.18 24.58 12.86
C GLY A 250 -5.57 24.38 13.49
N PRO A 251 -6.54 23.89 12.68
CA PRO A 251 -6.41 23.65 11.24
C PRO A 251 -6.35 24.93 10.40
N ILE A 252 -5.54 24.92 9.33
CA ILE A 252 -5.46 26.00 8.34
C ILE A 252 -5.88 25.52 6.96
N ASP A 253 -6.20 26.43 6.05
CA ASP A 253 -6.55 26.08 4.66
C ASP A 253 -5.29 25.68 3.86
N GLY A 254 -5.18 24.39 3.57
CA GLY A 254 -4.06 23.82 2.81
C GLY A 254 -4.06 24.20 1.31
N HIS A 255 -5.06 24.92 0.83
CA HIS A 255 -5.11 25.49 -0.53
C HIS A 255 -4.84 27.01 -0.56
N ASN A 256 -4.62 27.62 0.60
CA ASN A 256 -4.22 29.02 0.70
C ASN A 256 -2.69 29.12 0.77
N ILE A 257 -2.03 29.33 -0.37
CA ILE A 257 -0.56 29.38 -0.48
C ILE A 257 0.05 30.46 0.42
N ASP A 258 -0.59 31.63 0.57
CA ASP A 258 -0.07 32.73 1.38
C ASP A 258 -0.11 32.38 2.87
N GLU A 259 -1.19 31.74 3.34
CA GLU A 259 -1.34 31.28 4.70
C GLU A 259 -0.34 30.16 5.03
N LEU A 260 -0.16 29.19 4.10
CA LEU A 260 0.84 28.13 4.22
C LEU A 260 2.26 28.69 4.36
N ILE A 261 2.65 29.63 3.48
CA ILE A 261 3.97 30.25 3.52
C ILE A 261 4.18 31.03 4.83
N ALA A 262 3.20 31.82 5.25
CA ALA A 262 3.30 32.58 6.48
C ALA A 262 3.46 31.64 7.70
N THR A 263 2.64 30.60 7.78
CA THR A 263 2.64 29.64 8.88
C THR A 263 3.95 28.82 8.90
N LEU A 264 4.36 28.25 7.78
CA LEU A 264 5.59 27.46 7.68
C LEU A 264 6.84 28.29 7.94
N SER A 265 6.88 29.55 7.48
CA SER A 265 7.99 30.47 7.78
C SER A 265 8.15 30.70 9.28
N ASN A 266 7.03 30.86 10.01
CA ASN A 266 7.05 31.05 11.45
C ASN A 266 7.43 29.76 12.19
N MET A 267 6.95 28.60 11.72
CA MET A 267 7.20 27.31 12.38
C MET A 267 8.62 26.80 12.17
N ARG A 268 9.25 27.13 11.04
CA ARG A 268 10.58 26.61 10.67
C ARG A 268 11.66 26.82 11.74
N ASP A 269 11.59 27.95 12.42
CA ASP A 269 12.62 28.35 13.40
C ASP A 269 12.24 28.01 14.85
N LEU A 270 11.04 27.45 15.08
CA LEU A 270 10.62 26.98 16.39
C LEU A 270 11.41 25.74 16.82
N LYS A 271 11.49 25.56 18.15
CA LYS A 271 12.19 24.45 18.78
C LYS A 271 11.21 23.42 19.35
N GLY A 272 11.68 22.17 19.43
CA GLY A 272 10.87 21.03 19.86
C GLY A 272 9.92 20.53 18.78
N PRO A 273 9.11 19.50 19.07
CA PRO A 273 8.23 18.87 18.10
C PRO A 273 7.05 19.80 17.74
N GLN A 274 6.88 20.06 16.46
CA GLN A 274 5.83 20.91 15.90
C GLN A 274 4.82 20.05 15.17
N PHE A 275 3.53 20.40 15.26
CA PHE A 275 2.46 19.73 14.55
C PHE A 275 1.58 20.74 13.83
N LEU A 276 1.60 20.70 12.49
CA LEU A 276 0.76 21.53 11.63
C LEU A 276 -0.40 20.72 11.09
N HIS A 277 -1.62 21.13 11.37
CA HIS A 277 -2.83 20.54 10.81
C HIS A 277 -3.34 21.39 9.64
N ILE A 278 -3.37 20.82 8.44
CA ILE A 278 -3.92 21.50 7.26
C ILE A 278 -5.13 20.75 6.74
N LYS A 279 -6.11 21.49 6.23
CA LYS A 279 -7.28 20.93 5.55
C LYS A 279 -7.12 21.09 4.04
N THR A 280 -7.23 19.96 3.31
CA THR A 280 -7.16 19.94 1.86
C THR A 280 -8.38 19.23 1.27
N LYS A 281 -8.47 19.23 -0.06
CA LYS A 281 -9.50 18.51 -0.82
C LYS A 281 -8.84 17.64 -1.87
N LYS A 282 -9.10 16.33 -1.84
CA LYS A 282 -8.69 15.43 -2.91
C LYS A 282 -9.27 15.87 -4.26
N GLY A 283 -8.46 15.82 -5.32
CA GLY A 283 -8.91 16.20 -6.65
C GLY A 283 -9.01 17.69 -6.89
N LYS A 284 -8.53 18.55 -5.97
CA LYS A 284 -8.65 20.02 -6.02
C LYS A 284 -8.32 20.60 -7.39
N GLY A 285 -9.28 21.37 -7.93
CA GLY A 285 -9.14 22.07 -9.22
C GLY A 285 -9.45 21.21 -10.45
N TYR A 286 -9.90 19.96 -10.25
CA TYR A 286 -10.41 19.11 -11.32
C TYR A 286 -11.77 18.50 -10.90
N GLU A 287 -12.85 19.07 -11.40
CA GLU A 287 -14.22 18.76 -10.94
C GLU A 287 -14.57 17.27 -10.95
N PRO A 288 -14.20 16.46 -11.98
CA PRO A 288 -14.45 15.02 -11.93
C PRO A 288 -13.80 14.32 -10.73
N ALA A 289 -12.54 14.66 -10.40
CA ALA A 289 -11.84 14.09 -9.26
C ALA A 289 -12.33 14.63 -7.90
N GLU A 290 -12.86 15.86 -7.86
CA GLU A 290 -13.49 16.39 -6.64
C GLU A 290 -14.84 15.72 -6.34
N LYS A 291 -15.56 15.25 -7.37
CA LYS A 291 -16.84 14.55 -7.25
C LYS A 291 -16.68 13.07 -6.95
N ASP A 292 -15.63 12.45 -7.50
CA ASP A 292 -15.31 11.02 -7.30
C ASP A 292 -13.84 10.85 -6.92
N PRO A 293 -13.44 11.25 -5.71
CA PRO A 293 -12.05 11.13 -5.26
C PRO A 293 -11.56 9.68 -5.11
N ILE A 294 -12.49 8.72 -4.99
CA ILE A 294 -12.20 7.29 -4.92
C ILE A 294 -11.81 6.78 -6.31
N GLY A 295 -12.64 7.00 -7.32
CA GLY A 295 -12.36 6.60 -8.70
C GLY A 295 -11.10 7.27 -9.27
N PHE A 296 -10.82 8.50 -8.82
CA PHE A 296 -9.63 9.26 -9.22
C PHE A 296 -8.43 9.11 -8.26
N HIS A 297 -8.49 8.22 -7.29
CA HIS A 297 -7.36 7.92 -6.43
C HIS A 297 -6.21 7.31 -7.23
N GLY A 298 -6.48 6.25 -7.97
CA GLY A 298 -5.53 5.59 -8.87
C GLY A 298 -6.17 5.38 -10.24
N VAL A 299 -5.84 6.23 -11.21
CA VAL A 299 -6.50 6.23 -12.52
C VAL A 299 -5.73 5.44 -13.59
N PRO A 300 -6.42 4.76 -14.52
CA PRO A 300 -5.84 4.34 -15.80
C PRO A 300 -5.62 5.55 -16.70
N LYS A 301 -5.12 5.35 -17.91
CA LYS A 301 -5.14 6.40 -18.96
C LYS A 301 -6.57 6.81 -19.26
N PHE A 302 -6.82 8.11 -19.36
CA PHE A 302 -8.16 8.67 -19.61
C PHE A 302 -8.08 10.01 -20.34
N ASP A 303 -9.22 10.47 -20.91
CA ASP A 303 -9.31 11.80 -21.48
C ASP A 303 -9.64 12.84 -20.38
N PRO A 304 -8.72 13.76 -20.06
CA PRO A 304 -8.93 14.75 -19.01
C PRO A 304 -10.03 15.77 -19.34
N THR A 305 -10.40 15.92 -20.63
CA THR A 305 -11.46 16.86 -21.04
C THR A 305 -12.84 16.33 -20.64
N SER A 306 -13.09 15.05 -20.87
CA SER A 306 -14.37 14.41 -20.52
C SER A 306 -14.42 13.93 -19.06
N GLY A 307 -13.27 13.64 -18.46
CA GLY A 307 -13.17 13.02 -17.14
C GLY A 307 -13.72 11.60 -17.08
N GLN A 308 -14.04 10.97 -18.22
CA GLN A 308 -14.56 9.62 -18.25
C GLN A 308 -13.42 8.60 -18.11
N LEU A 309 -13.49 7.79 -17.06
CA LEU A 309 -12.61 6.64 -16.92
C LEU A 309 -13.05 5.52 -17.87
N PRO A 310 -12.11 4.79 -18.50
CA PRO A 310 -12.45 3.69 -19.39
C PRO A 310 -13.25 2.62 -18.63
N LYS A 311 -14.35 2.19 -19.22
CA LYS A 311 -15.11 1.04 -18.69
C LYS A 311 -14.31 -0.22 -18.92
N SER A 312 -14.17 -1.03 -17.87
CA SER A 312 -13.61 -2.37 -17.99
C SER A 312 -14.62 -3.26 -18.75
N ASN A 313 -14.27 -3.67 -19.96
CA ASN A 313 -15.03 -4.67 -20.74
C ASN A 313 -14.46 -6.07 -20.53
N THR A 314 -13.80 -6.30 -19.39
CA THR A 314 -13.01 -7.49 -19.17
C THR A 314 -13.75 -8.51 -18.31
N LYS A 315 -13.24 -9.73 -18.33
CA LYS A 315 -13.59 -10.79 -17.40
C LYS A 315 -13.49 -10.29 -15.95
N PRO A 316 -14.21 -10.89 -14.99
CA PRO A 316 -14.15 -10.47 -13.59
C PRO A 316 -12.70 -10.57 -13.07
N THR A 317 -12.36 -9.69 -12.15
CA THR A 317 -11.08 -9.77 -11.43
C THR A 317 -11.16 -10.81 -10.31
N TYR A 318 -10.00 -11.30 -9.84
CA TYR A 318 -9.98 -12.19 -8.65
C TYR A 318 -10.57 -11.52 -7.41
N SER A 319 -10.37 -10.20 -7.22
CA SER A 319 -11.03 -9.43 -6.14
C SER A 319 -12.57 -9.48 -6.27
N LYS A 320 -13.11 -9.43 -7.51
CA LYS A 320 -14.57 -9.58 -7.73
C LYS A 320 -15.04 -11.00 -7.43
N ILE A 321 -14.28 -12.02 -7.84
CA ILE A 321 -14.58 -13.44 -7.51
C ILE A 321 -14.63 -13.65 -5.99
N PHE A 322 -13.66 -13.07 -5.27
CA PHE A 322 -13.67 -13.08 -3.80
C PHE A 322 -14.89 -12.36 -3.22
N GLY A 323 -15.20 -11.15 -3.69
CA GLY A 323 -16.34 -10.37 -3.20
C GLY A 323 -17.68 -11.05 -3.45
N ASP A 324 -17.86 -11.69 -4.62
CA ASP A 324 -19.06 -12.48 -4.95
C ASP A 324 -19.18 -13.69 -4.04
N TRP A 325 -18.08 -14.43 -3.84
CA TRP A 325 -18.03 -15.57 -2.91
C TRP A 325 -18.37 -15.13 -1.48
N LEU A 326 -17.84 -13.99 -1.02
CA LEU A 326 -18.09 -13.48 0.33
C LEU A 326 -19.57 -13.15 0.54
N CYS A 327 -20.22 -12.53 -0.45
CA CYS A 327 -21.66 -12.25 -0.43
C CYS A 327 -22.48 -13.55 -0.42
N GLU A 328 -22.14 -14.52 -1.27
CA GLU A 328 -22.81 -15.83 -1.33
C GLU A 328 -22.72 -16.59 0.00
N MET A 329 -21.57 -16.52 0.68
CA MET A 329 -21.39 -17.15 1.98
C MET A 329 -22.15 -16.44 3.10
N ALA A 330 -22.19 -15.09 3.07
CA ALA A 330 -22.94 -14.32 4.07
C ALA A 330 -24.45 -14.52 4.00
N GLU A 331 -25.00 -14.85 2.82
CA GLU A 331 -26.41 -15.25 2.69
C GLU A 331 -26.72 -16.55 3.44
N GLN A 332 -25.72 -17.38 3.71
CA GLN A 332 -25.87 -18.71 4.28
C GLN A 332 -25.41 -18.81 5.74
N ASP A 333 -24.61 -17.85 6.22
CA ASP A 333 -24.01 -17.91 7.55
C ASP A 333 -23.89 -16.51 8.19
N ASP A 334 -24.78 -16.23 9.14
CA ASP A 334 -24.82 -14.98 9.91
C ASP A 334 -23.56 -14.77 10.79
N LYS A 335 -22.76 -15.81 11.00
CA LYS A 335 -21.52 -15.75 11.77
C LYS A 335 -20.31 -15.38 10.93
N LEU A 336 -20.44 -15.35 9.61
CA LEU A 336 -19.38 -14.83 8.73
C LEU A 336 -19.18 -13.35 9.01
N VAL A 337 -17.93 -12.94 9.11
CA VAL A 337 -17.53 -11.53 9.27
C VAL A 337 -16.38 -11.21 8.32
N GLY A 338 -16.57 -10.21 7.48
CA GLY A 338 -15.54 -9.70 6.56
C GLY A 338 -14.81 -8.51 7.16
N ILE A 339 -13.47 -8.57 7.20
CA ILE A 339 -12.60 -7.54 7.78
C ILE A 339 -11.62 -7.07 6.73
N THR A 340 -11.43 -5.75 6.61
CA THR A 340 -10.40 -5.18 5.75
C THR A 340 -9.71 -3.98 6.40
N PRO A 341 -8.37 -3.83 6.27
CA PRO A 341 -7.67 -2.63 6.70
C PRO A 341 -7.67 -1.57 5.58
N ALA A 342 -8.71 -0.72 5.53
CA ALA A 342 -8.87 0.41 4.60
C ALA A 342 -8.85 0.05 3.10
N MET A 343 -9.18 -1.20 2.72
CA MET A 343 -9.08 -1.68 1.34
C MET A 343 -10.42 -2.18 0.76
N ARG A 344 -11.54 -1.56 1.15
CA ARG A 344 -12.90 -1.96 0.73
C ARG A 344 -13.02 -2.15 -0.78
N GLU A 345 -12.63 -1.13 -1.55
CA GLU A 345 -12.71 -1.12 -3.01
C GLU A 345 -11.70 -2.10 -3.62
N GLY A 346 -10.47 -2.02 -3.14
CA GLY A 346 -9.35 -2.80 -3.66
C GLY A 346 -9.50 -4.30 -3.44
N SER A 347 -10.13 -4.71 -2.35
CA SER A 347 -10.39 -6.13 -2.04
C SER A 347 -11.75 -6.62 -2.57
N GLY A 348 -12.53 -5.80 -3.30
CA GLY A 348 -13.81 -6.20 -3.87
C GLY A 348 -14.95 -6.32 -2.86
N MET A 349 -14.86 -5.65 -1.70
CA MET A 349 -15.84 -5.76 -0.61
C MET A 349 -16.96 -4.71 -0.64
N VAL A 350 -17.06 -3.90 -1.69
CA VAL A 350 -18.07 -2.83 -1.79
C VAL A 350 -19.47 -3.40 -1.66
N GLU A 351 -19.86 -4.37 -2.51
CA GLU A 351 -21.17 -5.00 -2.48
C GLU A 351 -21.45 -5.68 -1.13
N PHE A 352 -20.46 -6.36 -0.55
CA PHE A 352 -20.57 -6.97 0.76
C PHE A 352 -20.86 -5.94 1.85
N SER A 353 -20.16 -4.82 1.87
CA SER A 353 -20.34 -3.74 2.85
C SER A 353 -21.74 -3.11 2.80
N GLU A 354 -22.33 -3.04 1.60
CA GLU A 354 -23.68 -2.48 1.38
C GLU A 354 -24.80 -3.47 1.72
N ARG A 355 -24.62 -4.75 1.37
CA ARG A 355 -25.61 -5.79 1.60
C ARG A 355 -25.59 -6.35 3.02
N PHE A 356 -24.40 -6.43 3.63
CA PHE A 356 -24.19 -7.05 4.94
C PHE A 356 -23.44 -6.12 5.91
N PRO A 357 -23.95 -4.90 6.18
CA PRO A 357 -23.21 -3.88 6.96
C PRO A 357 -22.93 -4.31 8.41
N GLN A 358 -23.69 -5.27 8.97
CA GLN A 358 -23.46 -5.80 10.33
C GLN A 358 -22.36 -6.88 10.37
N GLN A 359 -21.98 -7.42 9.24
CA GLN A 359 -20.93 -8.43 9.09
C GLN A 359 -19.64 -7.84 8.48
N TYR A 360 -19.65 -6.55 8.13
CA TYR A 360 -18.53 -5.83 7.53
C TYR A 360 -17.80 -4.94 8.54
N PHE A 361 -16.47 -5.05 8.59
CA PHE A 361 -15.61 -4.19 9.40
C PHE A 361 -14.45 -3.64 8.58
N ASP A 362 -14.41 -2.32 8.42
CA ASP A 362 -13.20 -1.59 8.04
C ASP A 362 -12.52 -1.11 9.32
N VAL A 363 -11.27 -1.49 9.50
CA VAL A 363 -10.50 -1.17 10.71
C VAL A 363 -9.51 -0.03 10.50
N ALA A 364 -9.67 0.77 9.44
CA ALA A 364 -8.72 1.77 8.98
C ALA A 364 -7.37 1.12 8.56
N ILE A 365 -6.30 1.91 8.39
CA ILE A 365 -4.97 1.39 8.04
C ILE A 365 -4.30 0.78 9.29
N ALA A 366 -4.80 -0.36 9.71
CA ALA A 366 -4.41 -1.02 10.97
C ALA A 366 -4.36 -2.54 10.80
N GLU A 367 -3.41 -3.04 10.02
CA GLU A 367 -3.28 -4.45 9.64
C GLU A 367 -3.10 -5.35 10.87
N GLN A 368 -2.30 -4.94 11.85
CA GLN A 368 -2.10 -5.66 13.12
C GLN A 368 -3.43 -5.83 13.87
N HIS A 369 -4.17 -4.71 14.00
CA HIS A 369 -5.50 -4.72 14.64
C HIS A 369 -6.48 -5.62 13.89
N ALA A 370 -6.48 -5.60 12.54
CA ALA A 370 -7.35 -6.45 11.73
C ALA A 370 -7.20 -7.93 12.09
N VAL A 371 -5.96 -8.40 12.23
CA VAL A 371 -5.67 -9.83 12.51
C VAL A 371 -6.01 -10.19 13.95
N THR A 372 -5.61 -9.38 14.94
CA THR A 372 -5.96 -9.62 16.34
C THR A 372 -7.46 -9.51 16.61
N PHE A 373 -8.14 -8.56 15.94
CA PHE A 373 -9.60 -8.43 16.01
C PHE A 373 -10.31 -9.67 15.43
N ALA A 374 -9.80 -10.20 14.30
CA ALA A 374 -10.29 -11.45 13.73
C ALA A 374 -10.12 -12.63 14.72
N ALA A 375 -8.96 -12.72 15.40
CA ALA A 375 -8.76 -13.73 16.43
C ALA A 375 -9.78 -13.63 17.56
N GLY A 376 -10.05 -12.41 18.06
CA GLY A 376 -11.09 -12.18 19.08
C GLY A 376 -12.47 -12.59 18.62
N LEU A 377 -12.85 -12.30 17.38
CA LEU A 377 -14.13 -12.72 16.79
C LEU A 377 -14.23 -14.26 16.67
N ALA A 378 -13.14 -14.92 16.26
CA ALA A 378 -13.09 -16.37 16.18
C ALA A 378 -13.27 -17.03 17.57
N ILE A 379 -12.63 -16.49 18.61
CA ILE A 379 -12.84 -16.92 20.00
C ILE A 379 -14.30 -16.71 20.42
N GLY A 380 -14.93 -15.62 19.97
CA GLY A 380 -16.36 -15.33 20.20
C GLY A 380 -17.33 -16.21 19.40
N GLY A 381 -16.82 -17.15 18.59
CA GLY A 381 -17.62 -18.11 17.80
C GLY A 381 -18.10 -17.56 16.46
N TYR A 382 -17.53 -16.46 15.98
CA TYR A 382 -17.69 -15.96 14.60
C TYR A 382 -16.69 -16.61 13.65
N LYS A 383 -16.88 -16.40 12.36
CA LYS A 383 -16.03 -16.93 11.29
C LYS A 383 -15.43 -15.77 10.48
N PRO A 384 -14.32 -15.20 10.94
CA PRO A 384 -13.72 -14.05 10.30
C PRO A 384 -12.99 -14.41 9.02
N VAL A 385 -13.19 -13.55 8.01
CA VAL A 385 -12.47 -13.52 6.75
C VAL A 385 -11.70 -12.19 6.67
N VAL A 386 -10.38 -12.25 6.69
CA VAL A 386 -9.52 -11.06 6.60
C VAL A 386 -9.10 -10.87 5.15
N ALA A 387 -9.63 -9.83 4.50
CA ALA A 387 -9.26 -9.44 3.14
C ALA A 387 -8.10 -8.44 3.18
N ILE A 388 -6.91 -8.89 2.80
CA ILE A 388 -5.67 -8.12 2.93
C ILE A 388 -4.75 -8.37 1.73
N TYR A 389 -3.98 -7.35 1.32
CA TYR A 389 -2.96 -7.54 0.28
C TYR A 389 -1.75 -8.30 0.83
N SER A 390 -1.14 -9.13 -0.02
CA SER A 390 0.05 -9.90 0.33
C SER A 390 1.14 -9.03 0.96
N THR A 391 1.47 -7.90 0.33
CA THR A 391 2.49 -6.98 0.85
C THR A 391 2.10 -6.33 2.19
N PHE A 392 0.81 -6.07 2.44
CA PHE A 392 0.35 -5.43 3.68
C PHE A 392 0.22 -6.41 4.85
N LEU A 393 0.03 -7.70 4.57
CA LEU A 393 0.04 -8.75 5.60
C LEU A 393 1.39 -8.80 6.35
N GLN A 394 2.48 -8.34 5.74
CA GLN A 394 3.79 -8.24 6.38
C GLN A 394 3.75 -7.48 7.71
N ARG A 395 2.87 -6.46 7.85
CA ARG A 395 2.70 -5.71 9.11
C ARG A 395 2.01 -6.47 10.21
N ALA A 396 1.28 -7.52 9.89
CA ALA A 396 0.51 -8.33 10.83
C ALA A 396 1.09 -9.75 10.99
N TYR A 397 2.35 -9.95 10.64
CA TYR A 397 3.01 -11.26 10.69
C TYR A 397 3.09 -11.80 12.11
N ASP A 398 3.43 -10.98 13.09
CA ASP A 398 3.43 -11.37 14.50
C ASP A 398 2.03 -11.79 14.97
N GLN A 399 0.99 -10.99 14.65
CA GLN A 399 -0.38 -11.28 15.05
C GLN A 399 -0.94 -12.54 14.38
N LEU A 400 -0.54 -12.81 13.13
CA LEU A 400 -0.88 -14.05 12.45
C LEU A 400 -0.30 -15.26 13.19
N ILE A 401 0.95 -15.17 13.65
CA ILE A 401 1.61 -16.25 14.42
C ILE A 401 1.01 -16.36 15.81
N HIS A 402 1.10 -15.25 16.58
CA HIS A 402 0.82 -15.24 18.01
C HIS A 402 -0.68 -15.34 18.33
N ASP A 403 -1.49 -14.51 17.66
CA ASP A 403 -2.91 -14.38 18.01
C ASP A 403 -3.78 -15.41 17.28
N VAL A 404 -3.38 -15.90 16.11
CA VAL A 404 -4.20 -16.82 15.29
C VAL A 404 -3.60 -18.22 15.25
N ALA A 405 -2.35 -18.39 14.76
CA ALA A 405 -1.85 -19.74 14.46
C ALA A 405 -1.47 -20.54 15.71
N ILE A 406 -0.87 -19.94 16.74
CA ILE A 406 -0.56 -20.60 18.03
C ILE A 406 -1.86 -21.11 18.66
N GLN A 407 -2.93 -20.34 18.58
CA GLN A 407 -4.22 -20.69 19.16
C GLN A 407 -5.09 -21.57 18.25
N ASN A 408 -4.60 -21.87 17.03
CA ASN A 408 -5.29 -22.66 16.00
C ASN A 408 -6.72 -22.16 15.72
N LEU A 409 -6.90 -20.84 15.62
CA LEU A 409 -8.20 -20.21 15.42
C LEU A 409 -8.65 -20.25 13.95
N PRO A 410 -9.94 -20.48 13.67
CA PRO A 410 -10.48 -20.59 12.31
C PRO A 410 -10.64 -19.21 11.65
N VAL A 411 -9.52 -18.56 11.34
CA VAL A 411 -9.46 -17.32 10.58
C VAL A 411 -9.08 -17.62 9.14
N LEU A 412 -9.87 -17.15 8.18
CA LEU A 412 -9.54 -17.23 6.75
C LEU A 412 -8.87 -15.93 6.30
N PHE A 413 -7.66 -16.02 5.78
CA PHE A 413 -6.94 -14.93 5.13
C PHE A 413 -7.16 -15.00 3.62
N ALA A 414 -7.93 -14.06 3.07
CA ALA A 414 -8.07 -13.83 1.63
C ALA A 414 -6.98 -12.86 1.20
N ILE A 415 -5.87 -13.41 0.68
CA ILE A 415 -4.66 -12.66 0.38
C ILE A 415 -4.69 -12.24 -1.09
N ASP A 416 -5.06 -10.99 -1.31
CA ASP A 416 -5.10 -10.37 -2.63
C ASP A 416 -3.72 -9.83 -3.05
N ARG A 417 -3.49 -9.62 -4.34
CA ARG A 417 -2.22 -9.11 -4.90
C ARG A 417 -1.02 -9.99 -4.57
N ALA A 418 -1.21 -11.30 -4.53
CA ALA A 418 -0.10 -12.25 -4.43
C ALA A 418 0.69 -12.32 -5.75
N GLY A 419 2.00 -12.50 -5.67
CA GLY A 419 2.88 -12.52 -6.84
C GLY A 419 3.18 -11.13 -7.40
N ILE A 420 3.37 -11.04 -8.71
CA ILE A 420 3.70 -9.80 -9.42
C ILE A 420 2.48 -8.90 -9.55
N VAL A 421 2.56 -7.69 -9.03
CA VAL A 421 1.49 -6.68 -9.06
C VAL A 421 1.67 -5.70 -10.23
N GLY A 422 2.91 -5.39 -10.57
CA GLY A 422 3.25 -4.56 -11.72
C GLY A 422 3.60 -3.11 -11.39
N ALA A 423 2.76 -2.18 -11.81
CA ALA A 423 3.07 -0.75 -11.90
C ALA A 423 3.43 -0.04 -10.56
N ASP A 424 3.08 -0.58 -9.42
CA ASP A 424 3.42 -0.02 -8.11
C ASP A 424 4.79 -0.50 -7.58
N GLY A 425 5.45 -1.41 -8.29
CA GLY A 425 6.84 -1.79 -8.10
C GLY A 425 7.13 -2.53 -6.78
N GLN A 426 8.37 -2.42 -6.34
CA GLN A 426 8.99 -3.19 -5.24
C GLN A 426 8.16 -3.20 -3.95
N THR A 427 7.52 -2.10 -3.62
CA THR A 427 6.77 -1.94 -2.37
C THR A 427 5.43 -2.68 -2.37
N HIS A 428 4.93 -3.08 -3.55
CA HIS A 428 3.60 -3.68 -3.69
C HIS A 428 3.62 -5.11 -4.25
N GLN A 429 4.77 -5.65 -4.68
CA GLN A 429 4.87 -7.05 -5.11
C GLN A 429 4.55 -8.00 -3.95
N GLY A 430 3.67 -8.97 -4.19
CA GLY A 430 3.30 -10.02 -3.23
C GLY A 430 4.29 -11.18 -3.27
N ALA A 431 5.57 -10.89 -2.97
CA ALA A 431 6.68 -11.78 -3.25
C ALA A 431 7.02 -12.77 -2.13
N PHE A 432 6.52 -12.58 -0.90
CA PHE A 432 7.06 -13.24 0.28
C PHE A 432 6.05 -14.04 1.09
N ASP A 433 4.77 -13.94 0.81
CA ASP A 433 3.69 -14.49 1.64
C ASP A 433 3.78 -16.02 1.81
N LEU A 434 4.13 -16.79 0.77
CA LEU A 434 4.35 -18.23 0.92
C LEU A 434 5.56 -18.52 1.81
N SER A 435 6.69 -17.86 1.60
CA SER A 435 7.91 -18.08 2.36
C SER A 435 7.71 -17.82 3.85
N VAL A 436 7.01 -16.73 4.22
CA VAL A 436 6.81 -16.35 5.63
C VAL A 436 5.69 -17.14 6.31
N MET A 437 4.67 -17.59 5.59
CA MET A 437 3.57 -18.37 6.19
C MET A 437 3.85 -19.87 6.26
N ARG A 438 4.63 -20.42 5.32
CA ARG A 438 4.86 -21.86 5.20
C ARG A 438 5.50 -22.48 6.45
N CYS A 439 6.37 -21.75 7.13
CA CYS A 439 7.03 -22.23 8.35
C CYS A 439 6.11 -22.22 9.59
N ILE A 440 4.94 -21.55 9.54
CA ILE A 440 4.06 -21.42 10.71
C ILE A 440 3.24 -22.71 10.92
N PRO A 441 3.27 -23.33 12.11
CA PRO A 441 2.42 -24.49 12.42
C PRO A 441 0.92 -24.15 12.29
N ASN A 442 0.09 -25.16 12.11
CA ASN A 442 -1.38 -25.10 11.99
C ASN A 442 -1.93 -24.44 10.73
N MET A 443 -1.14 -23.62 10.01
CA MET A 443 -1.60 -22.92 8.79
C MET A 443 -1.91 -23.90 7.67
N ILE A 444 -3.04 -23.65 6.98
CA ILE A 444 -3.37 -24.23 5.67
C ILE A 444 -3.12 -23.15 4.61
N ILE A 445 -2.33 -23.44 3.57
CA ILE A 445 -1.95 -22.45 2.56
C ILE A 445 -2.30 -22.99 1.17
N MET A 446 -3.15 -22.24 0.46
CA MET A 446 -3.72 -22.60 -0.83
C MET A 446 -3.38 -21.60 -1.92
N THR A 447 -3.09 -22.10 -3.11
CA THR A 447 -2.64 -21.34 -4.28
C THR A 447 -3.51 -21.72 -5.50
N PRO A 448 -4.64 -21.03 -5.70
CA PRO A 448 -5.54 -21.34 -6.82
C PRO A 448 -4.88 -21.05 -8.18
N SER A 449 -5.11 -21.92 -9.13
CA SER A 449 -4.64 -21.80 -10.51
C SER A 449 -5.59 -21.00 -11.42
N ASP A 450 -6.86 -20.91 -11.05
CA ASP A 450 -7.92 -20.17 -11.74
C ASP A 450 -8.99 -19.66 -10.77
N GLU A 451 -10.00 -18.95 -11.30
CA GLU A 451 -11.09 -18.37 -10.51
C GLU A 451 -12.01 -19.42 -9.87
N ASN A 452 -12.20 -20.57 -10.51
CA ASN A 452 -13.00 -21.64 -9.93
C ASN A 452 -12.25 -22.31 -8.77
N GLU A 453 -10.97 -22.64 -8.94
CA GLU A 453 -10.11 -23.13 -7.86
C GLU A 453 -10.03 -22.11 -6.71
N CYS A 454 -9.97 -20.80 -7.00
CA CYS A 454 -9.99 -19.75 -5.99
C CYS A 454 -11.27 -19.81 -5.14
N ARG A 455 -12.43 -19.92 -5.78
CA ARG A 455 -13.72 -20.00 -5.12
C ARG A 455 -13.87 -21.27 -4.26
N GLN A 456 -13.40 -22.42 -4.77
CA GLN A 456 -13.41 -23.69 -4.03
C GLN A 456 -12.44 -23.66 -2.83
N MET A 457 -11.25 -23.05 -2.98
CA MET A 457 -10.27 -22.91 -1.91
C MET A 457 -10.73 -21.95 -0.81
N LEU A 458 -11.37 -20.83 -1.17
CA LEU A 458 -12.01 -19.93 -0.19
C LEU A 458 -13.06 -20.68 0.64
N TYR A 459 -13.92 -21.48 -0.04
CA TYR A 459 -14.92 -22.29 0.64
C TYR A 459 -14.28 -23.35 1.54
N THR A 460 -13.27 -24.06 1.06
CA THR A 460 -12.52 -25.06 1.83
C THR A 460 -11.86 -24.45 3.07
N GLY A 461 -11.18 -23.31 2.92
CA GLY A 461 -10.54 -22.58 4.02
C GLY A 461 -11.55 -22.08 5.05
N TYR A 462 -12.73 -21.64 4.60
CA TYR A 462 -13.82 -21.21 5.48
C TYR A 462 -14.41 -22.37 6.32
N LYS A 463 -14.45 -23.57 5.76
CA LYS A 463 -15.02 -24.76 6.39
C LYS A 463 -14.02 -25.57 7.23
N CYS A 464 -12.73 -25.45 7.00
CA CYS A 464 -11.71 -26.36 7.57
C CYS A 464 -11.54 -26.26 9.10
N GLY A 465 -12.06 -25.21 9.75
CA GLY A 465 -11.97 -25.02 11.19
C GLY A 465 -10.55 -24.75 11.72
N LYS A 466 -9.64 -24.30 10.87
CA LYS A 466 -8.23 -23.98 11.18
C LYS A 466 -7.83 -22.65 10.54
N PRO A 467 -6.72 -22.04 10.96
CA PRO A 467 -6.18 -20.88 10.23
C PRO A 467 -5.83 -21.28 8.80
N ALA A 468 -6.39 -20.56 7.83
CA ALA A 468 -6.22 -20.85 6.42
C ALA A 468 -5.95 -19.58 5.61
N ALA A 469 -5.13 -19.70 4.57
CA ALA A 469 -4.80 -18.64 3.63
C ALA A 469 -5.07 -19.10 2.19
N VAL A 470 -5.76 -18.27 1.42
CA VAL A 470 -5.92 -18.40 -0.03
C VAL A 470 -5.30 -17.18 -0.67
N ARG A 471 -4.24 -17.37 -1.46
CA ARG A 471 -3.53 -16.27 -2.13
C ARG A 471 -3.87 -16.22 -3.62
N TYR A 472 -4.30 -15.07 -4.11
CA TYR A 472 -4.67 -14.88 -5.50
C TYR A 472 -4.09 -13.56 -6.07
N PRO A 473 -3.88 -13.49 -7.39
CA PRO A 473 -3.16 -12.38 -8.01
C PRO A 473 -4.02 -11.13 -8.17
N ARG A 474 -3.37 -10.00 -8.41
CA ARG A 474 -4.00 -8.86 -9.08
C ARG A 474 -4.26 -9.22 -10.54
N GLY A 475 -5.48 -9.02 -11.02
CA GLY A 475 -5.79 -9.18 -12.45
C GLY A 475 -7.12 -9.86 -12.72
N ASN A 476 -7.35 -10.12 -14.00
CA ASN A 476 -8.57 -10.73 -14.48
C ASN A 476 -8.50 -12.26 -14.41
N ALA A 477 -9.64 -12.86 -14.16
CA ALA A 477 -9.87 -14.28 -14.31
C ALA A 477 -9.66 -14.74 -15.77
N ILE A 478 -9.31 -15.99 -15.96
CA ILE A 478 -9.09 -16.55 -17.32
C ILE A 478 -10.40 -16.91 -18.02
N GLY A 479 -11.51 -17.05 -17.29
CA GLY A 479 -12.86 -17.29 -17.81
C GLY A 479 -13.24 -18.76 -17.82
N VAL A 480 -12.81 -19.53 -16.81
CA VAL A 480 -13.29 -20.91 -16.61
C VAL A 480 -14.72 -20.92 -16.08
N GLU A 481 -15.44 -22.00 -16.33
CA GLU A 481 -16.79 -22.22 -15.80
C GLU A 481 -16.74 -22.40 -14.27
N LEU A 482 -17.55 -21.63 -13.57
CA LEU A 482 -17.69 -21.76 -12.11
C LEU A 482 -18.62 -22.94 -11.77
N THR A 483 -18.11 -23.85 -10.96
CA THR A 483 -18.88 -24.99 -10.46
C THR A 483 -19.52 -24.70 -9.11
N PRO A 484 -20.55 -25.47 -8.69
CA PRO A 484 -21.08 -25.37 -7.33
C PRO A 484 -19.98 -25.51 -6.27
N LEU A 485 -20.13 -24.82 -5.14
CA LEU A 485 -19.16 -24.86 -4.04
C LEU A 485 -19.00 -26.30 -3.51
N ALA A 486 -17.76 -26.74 -3.41
CA ALA A 486 -17.40 -28.03 -2.85
C ALA A 486 -16.08 -27.91 -2.07
N GLU A 487 -15.95 -28.65 -0.98
CA GLU A 487 -14.70 -28.72 -0.23
C GLU A 487 -13.67 -29.54 -1.02
N LEU A 488 -12.46 -28.98 -1.15
CA LEU A 488 -11.33 -29.72 -1.70
C LEU A 488 -10.72 -30.60 -0.61
N GLU A 489 -10.20 -31.76 -1.01
CA GLU A 489 -9.41 -32.60 -0.09
C GLU A 489 -8.10 -31.88 0.23
N ILE A 490 -7.93 -31.46 1.51
CA ILE A 490 -6.79 -30.68 1.97
C ILE A 490 -5.50 -31.46 1.77
N GLY A 491 -4.50 -30.83 1.15
CA GLY A 491 -3.21 -31.43 0.87
C GLY A 491 -3.21 -32.35 -0.35
N ARG A 492 -4.22 -32.25 -1.23
CA ARG A 492 -4.28 -33.03 -2.47
C ARG A 492 -4.13 -32.17 -3.72
N SER A 493 -3.19 -32.56 -4.54
CA SER A 493 -2.93 -31.99 -5.85
C SER A 493 -3.85 -32.56 -6.93
N LYS A 494 -3.86 -31.94 -8.10
CA LYS A 494 -4.59 -32.39 -9.28
C LYS A 494 -3.64 -32.60 -10.46
N MET A 495 -3.56 -33.82 -10.98
CA MET A 495 -2.89 -34.08 -12.25
C MET A 495 -3.70 -33.44 -13.38
N VAL A 496 -3.14 -32.48 -14.09
CA VAL A 496 -3.82 -31.76 -15.18
C VAL A 496 -3.33 -32.18 -16.57
N ARG A 497 -2.12 -32.68 -16.67
CA ARG A 497 -1.55 -33.25 -17.89
C ARG A 497 -0.59 -34.37 -17.54
N GLN A 498 -0.66 -35.47 -18.25
CA GLN A 498 0.33 -36.54 -18.17
C GLN A 498 1.31 -36.42 -19.34
N GLY A 499 2.58 -36.54 -19.05
CA GLY A 499 3.70 -36.52 -20.00
C GLY A 499 4.78 -37.51 -19.57
N GLU A 500 6.01 -37.26 -20.03
CA GLU A 500 7.15 -38.14 -19.80
C GLU A 500 8.36 -37.33 -19.28
N LYS A 501 9.29 -37.95 -18.58
CA LYS A 501 10.60 -37.42 -18.13
C LYS A 501 10.60 -36.16 -17.30
N ILE A 502 9.72 -35.17 -17.57
CA ILE A 502 9.67 -33.89 -16.88
C ILE A 502 8.34 -33.76 -16.18
N ALA A 503 8.33 -33.42 -14.88
CA ALA A 503 7.13 -33.08 -14.13
C ALA A 503 7.18 -31.61 -13.67
N ILE A 504 6.20 -30.80 -14.09
CA ILE A 504 6.03 -29.41 -13.64
C ILE A 504 5.00 -29.39 -12.50
N LEU A 505 5.43 -29.03 -11.31
CA LEU A 505 4.61 -28.83 -10.13
C LEU A 505 4.26 -27.35 -10.00
N ASN A 506 3.05 -26.99 -10.37
CA ASN A 506 2.60 -25.61 -10.42
C ASN A 506 1.89 -25.20 -9.12
N PHE A 507 2.23 -24.00 -8.59
CA PHE A 507 1.61 -23.40 -7.42
C PHE A 507 1.00 -22.04 -7.76
N GLY A 508 -0.25 -22.03 -8.23
CA GLY A 508 -0.99 -20.82 -8.53
C GLY A 508 -1.20 -20.54 -10.02
N THR A 509 -1.32 -19.29 -10.37
CA THR A 509 -1.88 -18.82 -11.65
C THR A 509 -0.95 -18.91 -12.86
N LEU A 510 0.26 -19.42 -12.71
CA LEU A 510 1.16 -19.74 -13.85
C LEU A 510 0.79 -21.03 -14.57
N LEU A 511 -0.29 -21.72 -14.19
CA LEU A 511 -0.75 -22.96 -14.79
C LEU A 511 -0.93 -22.90 -16.33
N PRO A 512 -1.50 -21.86 -16.93
CA PRO A 512 -1.60 -21.77 -18.39
C PRO A 512 -0.23 -21.77 -19.11
N ALA A 513 0.75 -21.05 -18.55
CA ALA A 513 2.11 -21.05 -19.09
C ALA A 513 2.78 -22.41 -18.91
N ALA A 514 2.59 -23.07 -17.76
CA ALA A 514 3.07 -24.42 -17.51
C ALA A 514 2.51 -25.44 -18.51
N LEU A 515 1.21 -25.36 -18.82
CA LEU A 515 0.56 -26.25 -19.81
C LEU A 515 1.09 -26.03 -21.23
N SER A 516 1.25 -24.76 -21.64
CA SER A 516 1.80 -24.43 -22.95
C SER A 516 3.23 -24.97 -23.13
N VAL A 517 4.08 -24.81 -22.11
CA VAL A 517 5.44 -25.37 -22.13
C VAL A 517 5.43 -26.90 -22.10
N ALA A 518 4.52 -27.49 -21.33
CA ALA A 518 4.40 -28.94 -21.21
C ALA A 518 3.96 -29.62 -22.52
N GLU A 519 3.16 -28.94 -23.34
CA GLU A 519 2.81 -29.46 -24.68
C GLU A 519 4.06 -29.60 -25.58
N LYS A 520 4.95 -28.62 -25.56
CA LYS A 520 6.18 -28.61 -26.35
C LYS A 520 7.20 -29.61 -25.85
N LEU A 521 7.32 -29.78 -24.54
CA LEU A 521 8.32 -30.64 -23.90
C LEU A 521 7.80 -32.05 -23.57
N ASN A 522 6.56 -32.37 -23.87
CA ASN A 522 5.85 -33.57 -23.43
C ASN A 522 5.97 -33.82 -21.93
N ALA A 523 5.81 -32.75 -21.13
CA ALA A 523 5.95 -32.81 -19.69
C ALA A 523 4.62 -33.14 -18.97
N THR A 524 4.69 -33.76 -17.81
CA THR A 524 3.59 -33.90 -16.87
C THR A 524 3.36 -32.55 -16.20
N VAL A 525 2.09 -32.15 -15.94
CA VAL A 525 1.73 -30.96 -15.15
C VAL A 525 0.82 -31.35 -14.00
N VAL A 526 1.21 -30.93 -12.81
CA VAL A 526 0.44 -31.10 -11.59
C VAL A 526 0.10 -29.72 -11.04
N ASP A 527 -1.18 -29.43 -10.87
CA ASP A 527 -1.65 -28.32 -10.05
C ASP A 527 -1.58 -28.73 -8.59
N MET A 528 -0.61 -28.17 -7.85
CA MET A 528 -0.32 -28.59 -6.48
C MET A 528 -1.37 -28.10 -5.50
N ARG A 529 -2.11 -27.02 -5.79
CA ARG A 529 -3.20 -26.45 -4.98
C ARG A 529 -2.81 -26.00 -3.58
N PHE A 530 -2.06 -26.84 -2.85
CA PHE A 530 -1.68 -26.63 -1.46
C PHE A 530 -0.16 -26.55 -1.32
N VAL A 531 0.32 -25.47 -0.69
CA VAL A 531 1.69 -25.35 -0.24
C VAL A 531 1.86 -25.99 1.14
N LYS A 532 0.77 -25.95 1.95
CA LYS A 532 0.73 -26.55 3.29
C LYS A 532 -0.72 -26.99 3.64
N PRO A 533 -0.92 -28.25 4.01
CA PRO A 533 0.04 -29.35 3.84
C PRO A 533 0.31 -29.63 2.35
N ILE A 534 1.52 -30.00 2.02
CA ILE A 534 1.90 -30.33 0.65
C ILE A 534 1.52 -31.78 0.32
N ASP A 535 1.22 -32.09 -0.95
CA ASP A 535 0.94 -33.45 -1.42
C ASP A 535 2.23 -34.27 -1.60
N GLU A 536 2.76 -34.79 -0.47
CA GLU A 536 3.99 -35.59 -0.46
C GLU A 536 3.87 -36.84 -1.37
N ALA A 537 2.68 -37.49 -1.34
CA ALA A 537 2.45 -38.69 -2.16
C ALA A 537 2.63 -38.40 -3.66
N ARG A 538 2.10 -37.28 -4.14
CA ARG A 538 2.26 -36.85 -5.54
C ARG A 538 3.70 -36.50 -5.85
N ILE A 539 4.40 -35.79 -4.98
CA ILE A 539 5.81 -35.45 -5.17
C ILE A 539 6.65 -36.73 -5.31
N LEU A 540 6.43 -37.71 -4.45
CA LEU A 540 7.15 -38.99 -4.49
C LEU A 540 6.79 -39.83 -5.71
N GLU A 541 5.54 -39.82 -6.14
CA GLU A 541 5.09 -40.48 -7.39
C GLU A 541 5.86 -39.92 -8.59
N VAL A 542 5.89 -38.60 -8.76
CA VAL A 542 6.59 -37.99 -9.91
C VAL A 542 8.11 -38.16 -9.77
N ALA A 543 8.65 -38.14 -8.57
CA ALA A 543 10.07 -38.39 -8.33
C ALA A 543 10.53 -39.81 -8.70
N ASN A 544 9.61 -40.78 -8.64
CA ASN A 544 9.91 -42.16 -9.03
C ASN A 544 9.72 -42.43 -10.55
N THR A 545 9.04 -41.53 -11.25
CA THR A 545 8.61 -41.76 -12.64
C THR A 545 9.18 -40.77 -13.65
N HIS A 546 9.81 -39.70 -13.18
CA HIS A 546 10.37 -38.63 -14.01
C HIS A 546 11.84 -38.37 -13.69
N ASP A 547 12.57 -37.90 -14.69
CA ASP A 547 14.01 -37.58 -14.56
C ASP A 547 14.22 -36.21 -13.91
N VAL A 548 13.30 -35.27 -14.16
CA VAL A 548 13.38 -33.88 -13.70
C VAL A 548 12.05 -33.43 -13.11
N ILE A 549 12.11 -32.80 -11.97
CA ILE A 549 10.99 -32.06 -11.37
C ILE A 549 11.26 -30.55 -11.52
N VAL A 550 10.27 -29.81 -11.94
CA VAL A 550 10.28 -28.35 -12.04
C VAL A 550 9.21 -27.81 -11.12
N THR A 551 9.53 -26.93 -10.19
CA THR A 551 8.51 -26.20 -9.43
C THR A 551 8.31 -24.81 -10.01
N LEU A 552 7.07 -24.32 -10.00
CA LEU A 552 6.70 -23.03 -10.57
C LEU A 552 5.81 -22.27 -9.62
N GLU A 553 6.27 -21.08 -9.17
CA GLU A 553 5.58 -20.23 -8.20
C GLU A 553 5.83 -18.74 -8.44
N GLU A 554 4.85 -17.87 -8.16
CA GLU A 554 5.04 -16.42 -8.09
C GLU A 554 5.31 -15.99 -6.65
N ASN A 555 6.40 -16.48 -6.08
CA ASN A 555 6.90 -16.15 -4.75
C ASN A 555 8.43 -16.26 -4.77
N ALA A 556 9.12 -15.64 -3.82
CA ALA A 556 10.56 -15.81 -3.67
C ALA A 556 10.92 -17.30 -3.62
N ILE A 557 11.92 -17.71 -4.38
CA ILE A 557 12.39 -19.11 -4.42
C ILE A 557 12.79 -19.56 -3.01
N GLN A 558 13.47 -18.67 -2.26
CA GLN A 558 13.94 -18.95 -0.92
C GLN A 558 12.76 -19.15 0.05
N GLY A 559 12.66 -20.36 0.61
CA GLY A 559 11.60 -20.71 1.55
C GLY A 559 10.21 -20.85 0.95
N GLY A 560 10.05 -20.73 -0.37
CA GLY A 560 8.77 -20.85 -1.07
C GLY A 560 8.30 -22.31 -1.24
N ALA A 561 7.35 -22.51 -2.16
CA ALA A 561 6.77 -23.82 -2.44
C ALA A 561 7.77 -24.80 -3.05
N GLY A 562 8.69 -24.33 -3.90
CA GLY A 562 9.79 -25.15 -4.43
C GLY A 562 10.72 -25.65 -3.34
N SER A 563 10.97 -24.83 -2.30
CA SER A 563 11.74 -25.28 -1.13
C SER A 563 11.02 -26.39 -0.37
N ALA A 564 9.67 -26.35 -0.24
CA ALA A 564 8.91 -27.43 0.38
C ALA A 564 9.05 -28.74 -0.41
N VAL A 565 9.02 -28.70 -1.75
CA VAL A 565 9.26 -29.88 -2.59
C VAL A 565 10.66 -30.44 -2.36
N SER A 566 11.68 -29.57 -2.29
CA SER A 566 13.06 -29.99 -1.97
C SER A 566 13.17 -30.69 -0.63
N GLU A 567 12.50 -30.17 0.40
CA GLU A 567 12.47 -30.77 1.74
C GLU A 567 11.85 -32.16 1.73
N VAL A 568 10.73 -32.37 1.01
CA VAL A 568 10.10 -33.68 0.82
C VAL A 568 11.03 -34.64 0.12
N LEU A 569 11.66 -34.24 -0.98
CA LEU A 569 12.60 -35.10 -1.72
C LEU A 569 13.78 -35.52 -0.83
N ASN A 570 14.38 -34.57 -0.13
CA ASN A 570 15.52 -34.82 0.75
C ASN A 570 15.17 -35.75 1.91
N SER A 571 14.02 -35.53 2.58
CA SER A 571 13.58 -36.35 3.73
C SER A 571 13.30 -37.81 3.34
N HIS A 572 13.00 -38.06 2.06
CA HIS A 572 12.75 -39.40 1.53
C HIS A 572 13.94 -39.97 0.71
N GLY A 573 15.12 -39.32 0.77
CA GLY A 573 16.33 -39.77 0.09
C GLY A 573 16.20 -39.81 -1.44
N LYS A 574 15.36 -38.96 -2.03
CA LYS A 574 15.22 -38.85 -3.48
C LYS A 574 16.29 -37.96 -4.08
N THR A 575 16.88 -38.41 -5.17
CA THR A 575 17.95 -37.71 -5.91
C THR A 575 17.48 -37.17 -7.27
N THR A 576 16.17 -37.18 -7.51
CA THR A 576 15.59 -36.64 -8.74
C THR A 576 15.98 -35.17 -8.90
N ALA A 577 16.46 -34.81 -10.08
CA ALA A 577 16.89 -33.45 -10.38
C ALA A 577 15.73 -32.46 -10.18
N LEU A 578 15.98 -31.37 -9.45
CA LEU A 578 14.97 -30.36 -9.11
C LEU A 578 15.38 -28.99 -9.64
N LEU A 579 14.56 -28.40 -10.50
CA LEU A 579 14.65 -27.00 -10.92
C LEU A 579 13.54 -26.20 -10.23
N GLN A 580 13.92 -25.19 -9.46
CA GLN A 580 12.97 -24.30 -8.80
C GLN A 580 12.86 -22.99 -9.60
N LEU A 581 11.66 -22.68 -10.12
CA LEU A 581 11.34 -21.45 -10.83
C LEU A 581 10.40 -20.60 -9.97
N GLY A 582 10.84 -19.40 -9.67
CA GLY A 582 10.13 -18.43 -8.84
C GLY A 582 10.78 -17.04 -8.93
N LEU A 583 10.41 -16.16 -8.05
CA LEU A 583 10.97 -14.82 -7.99
C LEU A 583 12.42 -14.88 -7.50
N PRO A 584 13.37 -14.28 -8.27
CA PRO A 584 14.78 -14.27 -7.89
C PRO A 584 15.03 -13.37 -6.66
N ASP A 585 16.24 -13.46 -6.10
CA ASP A 585 16.67 -12.67 -4.92
C ASP A 585 16.97 -11.20 -5.28
N ILE A 586 15.95 -10.52 -5.81
CA ILE A 586 15.96 -9.09 -6.14
C ILE A 586 14.60 -8.47 -5.84
N PHE A 587 14.55 -7.18 -5.56
CA PHE A 587 13.31 -6.43 -5.55
C PHE A 587 12.90 -6.07 -6.99
N ILE A 588 11.77 -6.62 -7.45
CA ILE A 588 11.30 -6.48 -8.84
C ILE A 588 10.71 -5.08 -9.03
N PRO A 589 11.24 -4.28 -9.98
CA PRO A 589 10.84 -2.90 -10.20
C PRO A 589 9.43 -2.77 -10.81
N GLN A 590 8.97 -1.53 -10.97
CA GLN A 590 7.70 -1.20 -11.61
C GLN A 590 7.71 -1.53 -13.11
N GLY A 591 6.53 -1.85 -13.61
CA GLY A 591 6.26 -2.17 -15.01
C GLY A 591 4.90 -2.84 -15.15
N THR A 592 4.55 -3.35 -16.29
CA THR A 592 3.41 -4.26 -16.43
C THR A 592 3.75 -5.63 -15.84
N GLN A 593 2.72 -6.39 -15.42
CA GLN A 593 2.94 -7.77 -14.94
C GLN A 593 3.67 -8.63 -16.00
N GLN A 594 3.29 -8.49 -17.27
CA GLN A 594 3.90 -9.22 -18.38
C GLN A 594 5.38 -8.88 -18.57
N GLU A 595 5.73 -7.59 -18.52
CA GLU A 595 7.14 -7.17 -18.62
C GLU A 595 7.96 -7.70 -17.43
N ALA A 596 7.41 -7.65 -16.22
CA ALA A 596 8.08 -8.16 -15.05
C ALA A 596 8.28 -9.68 -15.09
N LEU A 597 7.26 -10.46 -15.47
CA LEU A 597 7.36 -11.90 -15.63
C LEU A 597 8.37 -12.29 -16.72
N ALA A 598 8.39 -11.56 -17.85
CA ALA A 598 9.36 -11.81 -18.92
C ALA A 598 10.80 -11.50 -18.48
N GLU A 599 11.01 -10.43 -17.70
CA GLU A 599 12.33 -10.04 -17.19
C GLU A 599 12.93 -11.10 -16.26
N ILE A 600 12.10 -11.66 -15.38
CA ILE A 600 12.52 -12.72 -14.45
C ILE A 600 12.36 -14.13 -15.04
N LYS A 601 12.02 -14.23 -16.33
CA LYS A 601 11.85 -15.49 -17.08
C LYS A 601 10.79 -16.43 -16.49
N LEU A 602 9.71 -15.87 -15.96
CA LEU A 602 8.50 -16.61 -15.53
C LEU A 602 7.34 -16.51 -16.54
N ASP A 603 7.57 -15.91 -17.71
CA ASP A 603 6.68 -16.04 -18.86
C ASP A 603 6.89 -17.41 -19.56
N GLU A 604 5.99 -17.76 -20.46
CA GLU A 604 6.04 -19.06 -21.19
C GLU A 604 7.41 -19.32 -21.80
N LYS A 605 7.99 -18.33 -22.50
CA LYS A 605 9.29 -18.45 -23.16
C LYS A 605 10.42 -18.65 -22.15
N GLY A 606 10.43 -17.87 -21.09
CA GLY A 606 11.46 -17.94 -20.06
C GLY A 606 11.43 -19.26 -19.29
N ILE A 607 10.25 -19.78 -18.98
CA ILE A 607 10.07 -21.10 -18.35
C ILE A 607 10.63 -22.20 -19.25
N GLU A 608 10.27 -22.21 -20.54
CA GLU A 608 10.76 -23.18 -21.54
C GLU A 608 12.28 -23.13 -21.63
N GLU A 609 12.88 -21.94 -21.81
CA GLU A 609 14.34 -21.76 -21.92
C GLU A 609 15.08 -22.28 -20.68
N GLN A 610 14.59 -21.99 -19.47
CA GLN A 610 15.21 -22.44 -18.23
C GLN A 610 15.15 -23.96 -18.07
N ILE A 611 14.02 -24.59 -18.39
CA ILE A 611 13.89 -26.05 -18.35
C ILE A 611 14.85 -26.71 -19.35
N ILE A 612 14.89 -26.23 -20.60
CA ILE A 612 15.78 -26.75 -21.63
C ILE A 612 17.26 -26.58 -21.23
N ALA A 613 17.64 -25.44 -20.69
CA ALA A 613 19.00 -25.18 -20.21
C ALA A 613 19.40 -26.15 -19.07
N PHE A 614 18.50 -26.37 -18.12
CA PHE A 614 18.73 -27.27 -16.97
C PHE A 614 18.91 -28.73 -17.40
N ILE A 615 18.16 -29.19 -18.45
CA ILE A 615 18.27 -30.57 -18.92
C ILE A 615 19.55 -30.81 -19.75
N LYS A 616 20.09 -29.76 -20.38
CA LYS A 616 21.30 -29.85 -21.21
C LYS A 616 22.59 -29.72 -20.44
N GLY A 617 22.56 -29.08 -19.28
CA GLY A 617 23.71 -28.80 -18.42
C GLY A 617 23.95 -29.80 -17.37
#